data_9bad201bf1486c3242b17930a37e1c89
#
_entry.id   9bad201bf1486c3242b17930a37e1c89
#
_cell.length_a   1.000
_cell.length_b   1.000
_cell.length_c   1.000
_cell.angle_alpha   90.00
_cell.angle_beta   90.00
_cell.angle_gamma   90.00
#
_symmetry.space_group_name_H-M   'P 1'
#
loop_
_entity.id
_entity.type
_entity.pdbx_description
1 polymer ?
#
loop_
_entity_poly.entity_id
_entity_poly.type
_entity_poly.pdbx_seq_one_letter_code
_entity_poly.pdbx_strand_id
1 'polypeptide(L)'
;MKRMTKIGIYGMAVWMLSACGNGTPDYDATGTFEATEVIVSAEAAGKLLQLEVEEGTRLKAGEEVGLVDTVQLYLKKLQLEANMKSVESQRPDLAKQIAATKQQITTAQREKKRVENLLAAGAANQKQLDDWDAQVTLLQRQLIAQESSLMKSTNSLTEQGNSVGIQVAQVEDQLNKCHIQSPIEGTVLAKYAEAGELASVGKPLFKVGEVDRMYLRAYITSEQLSQVKLGDEVTV
;
A
#
# COMPACT_ATOMS: atom_id res chain seq x y z
N MET A 1 -52.90 53.95 61.18
CA MET A 1 -51.56 53.68 60.59
C MET A 1 -51.47 52.35 59.81
N LYS A 2 -52.51 51.78 59.24
CA LYS A 2 -52.42 50.49 58.49
C LYS A 2 -52.82 50.53 57.01
N ARG A 3 -53.05 51.75 56.44
CA ARG A 3 -53.44 51.88 55.02
C ARG A 3 -52.32 52.45 54.09
N MET A 4 -51.27 53.03 54.64
CA MET A 4 -50.18 53.63 53.84
C MET A 4 -49.08 52.63 53.45
N THR A 5 -48.96 51.53 54.15
CA THR A 5 -47.93 50.49 53.85
C THR A 5 -48.27 49.59 52.66
N LYS A 6 -49.54 49.51 52.24
CA LYS A 6 -49.93 48.66 51.08
C LYS A 6 -49.77 49.32 49.73
N ILE A 7 -49.70 50.64 49.63
CA ILE A 7 -49.55 51.39 48.37
C ILE A 7 -48.06 51.38 47.95
N GLY A 8 -47.12 51.38 48.92
CA GLY A 8 -45.67 51.31 48.65
C GLY A 8 -45.21 49.96 48.06
N ILE A 9 -45.88 48.86 48.43
CA ILE A 9 -45.52 47.50 47.97
C ILE A 9 -46.00 47.27 46.52
N TYR A 10 -47.10 47.81 46.12
CA TYR A 10 -47.61 47.68 44.73
C TYR A 10 -46.82 48.56 43.74
N GLY A 11 -46.29 49.73 44.15
CA GLY A 11 -45.43 50.60 43.33
C GLY A 11 -44.08 49.97 43.04
N MET A 12 -43.51 49.19 43.95
CA MET A 12 -42.21 48.57 43.81
C MET A 12 -42.25 47.27 42.97
N ALA A 13 -43.43 46.59 42.92
CA ALA A 13 -43.66 45.37 42.11
C ALA A 13 -43.85 45.70 40.61
N VAL A 14 -44.27 46.88 40.21
CA VAL A 14 -44.46 47.28 38.81
C VAL A 14 -43.12 47.70 38.14
N TRP A 15 -42.13 48.11 38.90
CA TRP A 15 -40.82 48.53 38.35
C TRP A 15 -39.87 47.34 38.05
N MET A 16 -40.17 46.12 38.51
CA MET A 16 -39.38 44.94 38.20
C MET A 16 -39.74 44.23 36.89
N LEU A 17 -40.81 44.63 36.21
CA LEU A 17 -41.27 44.04 34.96
C LEU A 17 -40.76 44.74 33.68
N SER A 18 -39.91 45.79 33.79
CA SER A 18 -39.41 46.55 32.63
C SER A 18 -37.97 46.14 32.24
N ALA A 19 -37.39 45.06 32.73
CA ALA A 19 -36.02 44.64 32.48
C ALA A 19 -35.90 43.50 31.42
N CYS A 20 -36.92 43.28 30.61
CA CYS A 20 -36.76 42.53 29.36
C CYS A 20 -36.39 43.54 28.24
N GLY A 21 -35.13 43.96 28.20
CA GLY A 21 -34.57 44.60 27.03
C GLY A 21 -34.64 43.62 25.87
N ASN A 22 -35.49 43.90 24.88
CA ASN A 22 -35.36 43.35 23.53
C ASN A 22 -34.09 43.92 22.91
N GLY A 23 -32.91 43.44 23.34
CA GLY A 23 -31.70 43.58 22.55
C GLY A 23 -31.89 42.69 21.32
N THR A 24 -32.14 43.27 20.17
CA THR A 24 -31.93 42.55 18.91
C THR A 24 -30.48 42.09 18.93
N PRO A 25 -30.21 40.79 18.72
CA PRO A 25 -28.82 40.33 18.66
C PRO A 25 -28.10 41.08 17.56
N ASP A 26 -26.92 41.61 17.87
CA ASP A 26 -26.07 42.39 16.97
C ASP A 26 -25.34 41.47 15.96
N TYR A 27 -26.00 40.42 15.53
CA TYR A 27 -25.51 39.46 14.52
C TYR A 27 -26.67 38.98 13.63
N ASP A 28 -26.37 38.83 12.34
CA ASP A 28 -27.33 38.43 11.33
C ASP A 28 -27.50 36.89 11.29
N ALA A 29 -26.46 36.14 11.60
CA ALA A 29 -26.48 34.67 11.58
C ALA A 29 -25.54 34.08 12.64
N THR A 30 -25.77 32.84 13.00
CA THR A 30 -24.85 32.03 13.82
C THR A 30 -24.28 30.91 12.97
N GLY A 31 -23.00 30.58 13.20
CA GLY A 31 -22.35 29.55 12.43
C GLY A 31 -21.23 28.87 13.20
N THR A 32 -20.70 27.82 12.60
CA THR A 32 -19.54 27.08 13.09
C THR A 32 -18.43 27.06 12.04
N PHE A 33 -17.20 27.22 12.47
CA PHE A 33 -16.05 26.99 11.61
C PHE A 33 -15.80 25.49 11.49
N GLU A 34 -15.67 25.00 10.28
CA GLU A 34 -15.37 23.61 9.97
C GLU A 34 -14.06 23.56 9.18
N ALA A 35 -13.14 22.70 9.60
CA ALA A 35 -11.91 22.39 8.87
C ALA A 35 -12.06 21.05 8.13
N THR A 36 -11.26 20.85 7.09
CA THR A 36 -11.10 19.49 6.53
C THR A 36 -10.32 18.66 7.53
N GLU A 37 -10.95 17.64 8.09
CA GLU A 37 -10.35 16.76 9.09
C GLU A 37 -10.19 15.33 8.56
N VAL A 38 -9.06 14.70 8.90
CA VAL A 38 -8.79 13.29 8.62
C VAL A 38 -8.44 12.58 9.92
N ILE A 39 -9.11 11.47 10.19
CA ILE A 39 -8.74 10.57 11.28
C ILE A 39 -7.73 9.57 10.72
N VAL A 40 -6.51 9.63 11.20
CA VAL A 40 -5.45 8.67 10.89
C VAL A 40 -5.62 7.46 11.78
N SER A 41 -5.84 6.31 11.15
CA SER A 41 -6.04 5.03 11.82
C SER A 41 -4.91 4.07 11.50
N ALA A 42 -4.64 3.12 12.40
CA ALA A 42 -3.64 2.09 12.18
C ALA A 42 -4.02 1.20 10.98
N GLU A 43 -3.10 1.01 10.06
CA GLU A 43 -3.24 0.11 8.90
C GLU A 43 -2.62 -1.28 9.16
N ALA A 44 -1.81 -1.39 10.22
CA ALA A 44 -1.20 -2.64 10.68
C ALA A 44 -1.58 -2.94 12.12
N ALA A 45 -1.57 -4.24 12.47
CA ALA A 45 -1.78 -4.70 13.84
C ALA A 45 -0.43 -5.01 14.51
N GLY A 46 -0.24 -4.53 15.73
CA GLY A 46 0.97 -4.74 16.51
C GLY A 46 1.11 -3.76 17.65
N LYS A 47 2.21 -3.84 18.40
CA LYS A 47 2.53 -2.86 19.44
C LYS A 47 2.97 -1.55 18.78
N LEU A 48 2.42 -0.44 19.21
CA LEU A 48 2.83 0.90 18.78
C LEU A 48 4.17 1.23 19.47
N LEU A 49 5.26 1.19 18.71
CA LEU A 49 6.60 1.44 19.24
C LEU A 49 6.86 2.93 19.47
N GLN A 50 6.38 3.75 18.51
CA GLN A 50 6.53 5.21 18.52
C GLN A 50 5.24 5.84 18.01
N LEU A 51 4.87 6.98 18.58
CA LEU A 51 3.83 7.88 18.10
C LEU A 51 4.18 9.30 18.55
N GLU A 52 4.90 10.02 17.68
CA GLU A 52 5.47 11.33 17.96
C GLU A 52 4.53 12.43 17.49
N VAL A 53 3.31 12.42 17.98
CA VAL A 53 2.31 13.46 17.73
C VAL A 53 1.83 14.03 19.05
N GLU A 54 1.66 15.35 19.08
CA GLU A 54 1.04 16.08 20.19
C GLU A 54 -0.04 17.02 19.64
N GLU A 55 -1.10 17.24 20.40
CA GLU A 55 -2.16 18.16 20.02
C GLU A 55 -1.60 19.58 19.79
N GLY A 56 -1.97 20.20 18.68
CA GLY A 56 -1.44 21.49 18.26
C GLY A 56 -0.17 21.43 17.40
N THR A 57 0.47 20.26 17.25
CA THR A 57 1.64 20.10 16.37
C THR A 57 1.23 20.18 14.90
N ARG A 58 2.00 20.88 14.10
CA ARG A 58 1.81 20.97 12.64
C ARG A 58 2.59 19.85 11.95
N LEU A 59 1.93 19.11 11.10
CA LEU A 59 2.49 18.01 10.30
C LEU A 59 2.42 18.34 8.81
N LYS A 60 3.37 17.79 8.05
CA LYS A 60 3.35 17.82 6.59
C LYS A 60 2.71 16.55 6.03
N ALA A 61 2.16 16.64 4.83
CA ALA A 61 1.69 15.45 4.13
C ALA A 61 2.86 14.47 3.87
N GLY A 62 2.66 13.18 4.21
CA GLY A 62 3.68 12.13 4.12
C GLY A 62 4.71 12.14 5.26
N GLU A 63 4.58 13.01 6.25
CA GLU A 63 5.47 13.01 7.42
C GLU A 63 5.22 11.77 8.28
N GLU A 64 6.29 11.02 8.55
CA GLU A 64 6.24 9.84 9.41
C GLU A 64 6.23 10.28 10.87
N VAL A 65 5.23 9.81 11.60
CA VAL A 65 4.96 10.23 12.98
C VAL A 65 4.89 9.07 13.96
N GLY A 66 4.98 7.84 13.46
CA GLY A 66 4.91 6.68 14.33
C GLY A 66 5.25 5.37 13.64
N LEU A 67 5.45 4.34 14.46
CA LEU A 67 5.86 3.02 14.02
C LEU A 67 5.15 1.93 14.83
N VAL A 68 4.53 0.99 14.14
CA VAL A 68 4.04 -0.28 14.68
C VAL A 68 5.17 -1.32 14.61
N ASP A 69 5.22 -2.27 15.54
CA ASP A 69 6.24 -3.33 15.57
C ASP A 69 6.31 -4.12 14.26
N THR A 70 7.48 -4.08 13.63
CA THR A 70 7.76 -4.67 12.31
C THR A 70 8.52 -6.00 12.39
N VAL A 71 8.99 -6.42 13.56
CA VAL A 71 9.95 -7.52 13.72
C VAL A 71 9.46 -8.81 13.06
N GLN A 72 8.21 -9.21 13.29
CA GLN A 72 7.67 -10.46 12.74
C GLN A 72 7.51 -10.38 11.21
N LEU A 73 7.09 -9.23 10.68
CA LEU A 73 6.96 -9.02 9.24
C LEU A 73 8.34 -9.02 8.55
N TYR A 74 9.31 -8.36 9.16
CA TYR A 74 10.69 -8.34 8.66
C TYR A 74 11.31 -9.75 8.59
N LEU A 75 11.16 -10.55 9.67
CA LEU A 75 11.62 -11.95 9.67
C LEU A 75 10.90 -12.78 8.61
N LYS A 76 9.60 -12.56 8.42
CA LYS A 76 8.83 -13.21 7.36
C LYS A 76 9.33 -12.85 5.97
N LYS A 77 9.67 -11.58 5.73
CA LYS A 77 10.31 -11.12 4.48
C LYS A 77 11.61 -11.88 4.23
N LEU A 78 12.52 -11.91 5.21
CA LEU A 78 13.80 -12.63 5.08
C LEU A 78 13.61 -14.12 4.78
N GLN A 79 12.62 -14.76 5.41
CA GLN A 79 12.29 -16.15 5.13
C GLN A 79 11.86 -16.36 3.67
N LEU A 80 11.00 -15.47 3.14
CA LEU A 80 10.53 -15.55 1.76
C LEU A 80 11.65 -15.28 0.76
N GLU A 81 12.52 -14.30 1.03
CA GLU A 81 13.70 -14.02 0.21
C GLU A 81 14.66 -15.22 0.16
N ALA A 82 14.90 -15.88 1.29
CA ALA A 82 15.69 -17.09 1.35
C ALA A 82 15.06 -18.25 0.54
N ASN A 83 13.73 -18.38 0.59
CA ASN A 83 12.99 -19.36 -0.20
C ASN A 83 13.11 -19.05 -1.71
N MET A 84 12.95 -17.80 -2.12
CA MET A 84 13.12 -17.35 -3.51
C MET A 84 14.51 -17.69 -4.03
N LYS A 85 15.56 -17.42 -3.25
CA LYS A 85 16.95 -17.76 -3.59
C LYS A 85 17.15 -19.28 -3.68
N SER A 86 16.48 -20.07 -2.83
CA SER A 86 16.51 -21.53 -2.92
C SER A 86 15.90 -22.04 -4.22
N VAL A 87 14.73 -21.50 -4.62
CA VAL A 87 14.09 -21.85 -5.91
C VAL A 87 15.00 -21.46 -7.09
N GLU A 88 15.62 -20.30 -7.04
CA GLU A 88 16.55 -19.84 -8.09
C GLU A 88 17.78 -20.74 -8.22
N SER A 89 18.33 -21.22 -7.10
CA SER A 89 19.48 -22.12 -7.09
C SER A 89 19.21 -23.49 -7.69
N GLN A 90 17.92 -23.91 -7.80
CA GLN A 90 17.52 -25.17 -8.41
C GLN A 90 17.42 -25.09 -9.94
N ARG A 91 17.60 -23.91 -10.54
CA ARG A 91 17.56 -23.76 -12.00
C ARG A 91 18.69 -24.57 -12.64
N PRO A 92 18.39 -25.47 -13.58
CA PRO A 92 19.39 -26.25 -14.26
C PRO A 92 20.24 -25.40 -15.19
N ASP A 93 21.54 -25.65 -15.24
CA ASP A 93 22.42 -25.10 -16.27
C ASP A 93 22.20 -25.90 -17.58
N LEU A 94 21.37 -25.34 -18.46
CA LEU A 94 21.05 -25.97 -19.74
C LEU A 94 22.30 -26.31 -20.53
N ALA A 95 23.26 -25.39 -20.63
CA ALA A 95 24.45 -25.56 -21.44
C ALA A 95 25.27 -26.78 -20.98
N LYS A 96 25.47 -26.94 -19.67
CA LYS A 96 26.20 -28.08 -19.11
C LYS A 96 25.44 -29.40 -19.30
N GLN A 97 24.12 -29.39 -19.12
CA GLN A 97 23.33 -30.62 -19.22
C GLN A 97 23.22 -31.19 -20.64
N ILE A 98 23.21 -30.33 -21.67
CA ILE A 98 23.16 -30.77 -23.07
C ILE A 98 24.53 -30.94 -23.73
N ALA A 99 25.62 -30.52 -23.07
CA ALA A 99 26.97 -30.54 -23.64
C ALA A 99 27.40 -31.94 -24.11
N ALA A 100 27.12 -32.97 -23.30
CA ALA A 100 27.47 -34.36 -23.63
C ALA A 100 26.72 -34.84 -24.88
N THR A 101 25.41 -34.56 -25.00
CA THR A 101 24.63 -34.95 -26.17
C THR A 101 25.08 -34.18 -27.42
N LYS A 102 25.38 -32.92 -27.30
CA LYS A 102 25.98 -32.11 -28.43
C LYS A 102 27.33 -32.70 -28.88
N GLN A 103 28.17 -33.10 -27.95
CA GLN A 103 29.43 -33.75 -28.29
C GLN A 103 29.23 -35.10 -29.00
N GLN A 104 28.26 -35.91 -28.56
CA GLN A 104 27.90 -37.17 -29.23
C GLN A 104 27.44 -36.94 -30.67
N ILE A 105 26.58 -35.92 -30.88
CA ILE A 105 26.13 -35.51 -32.23
C ILE A 105 27.32 -35.15 -33.11
N THR A 106 28.23 -34.30 -32.59
CA THR A 106 29.42 -33.87 -33.31
C THR A 106 30.28 -35.07 -33.71
N THR A 107 30.45 -36.06 -32.84
CA THR A 107 31.20 -37.26 -33.11
C THR A 107 30.50 -38.13 -34.18
N ALA A 108 29.18 -38.38 -34.04
CA ALA A 108 28.41 -39.12 -34.99
C ALA A 108 28.40 -38.47 -36.42
N GLN A 109 28.29 -37.16 -36.48
CA GLN A 109 28.39 -36.40 -37.74
C GLN A 109 29.76 -36.58 -38.40
N ARG A 110 30.81 -36.57 -37.61
CA ARG A 110 32.18 -36.77 -38.13
C ARG A 110 32.32 -38.19 -38.69
N GLU A 111 31.82 -39.23 -38.02
CA GLU A 111 31.85 -40.60 -38.51
C GLU A 111 30.96 -40.78 -39.76
N LYS A 112 29.76 -40.18 -39.78
CA LYS A 112 28.93 -40.14 -41.00
C LYS A 112 29.70 -39.57 -42.18
N LYS A 113 30.38 -38.41 -41.98
CA LYS A 113 31.18 -37.76 -43.07
C LYS A 113 32.34 -38.63 -43.52
N ARG A 114 33.00 -39.37 -42.61
CA ARG A 114 34.04 -40.34 -42.94
C ARG A 114 33.49 -41.44 -43.83
N VAL A 115 32.36 -42.04 -43.46
CA VAL A 115 31.70 -43.12 -44.23
C VAL A 115 31.22 -42.61 -45.61
N GLU A 116 30.68 -41.43 -45.70
CA GLU A 116 30.35 -40.79 -47.00
C GLU A 116 31.56 -40.74 -47.97
N ASN A 117 32.71 -40.29 -47.42
CA ASN A 117 33.93 -40.21 -48.22
C ASN A 117 34.45 -41.61 -48.65
N LEU A 118 34.34 -42.60 -47.73
CA LEU A 118 34.72 -44.02 -48.04
C LEU A 118 33.76 -44.64 -49.08
N LEU A 119 32.49 -44.37 -49.01
CA LEU A 119 31.51 -44.84 -49.97
C LEU A 119 31.78 -44.23 -51.37
N ALA A 120 32.10 -42.95 -51.47
CA ALA A 120 32.50 -42.29 -52.69
C ALA A 120 33.78 -42.90 -53.29
N ALA A 121 34.67 -43.43 -52.46
CA ALA A 121 35.88 -44.15 -52.85
C ALA A 121 35.67 -45.65 -53.14
N GLY A 122 34.43 -46.16 -53.03
CA GLY A 122 34.09 -47.59 -53.20
C GLY A 122 34.55 -48.49 -52.04
N ALA A 123 34.95 -47.93 -50.86
CA ALA A 123 35.49 -48.65 -49.70
C ALA A 123 34.48 -48.81 -48.55
N ALA A 124 33.22 -48.43 -48.74
CA ALA A 124 32.11 -48.63 -47.81
C ALA A 124 30.84 -49.03 -48.54
N ASN A 125 29.79 -49.47 -47.84
CA ASN A 125 28.48 -49.78 -48.41
C ASN A 125 27.39 -48.77 -47.95
N GLN A 126 26.30 -48.69 -48.71
CA GLN A 126 25.20 -47.78 -48.44
C GLN A 126 24.59 -48.00 -47.05
N LYS A 127 24.46 -49.27 -46.61
CA LYS A 127 23.90 -49.57 -45.30
C LYS A 127 24.70 -48.93 -44.16
N GLN A 128 26.02 -48.86 -44.25
CA GLN A 128 26.85 -48.21 -43.24
C GLN A 128 26.58 -46.73 -43.15
N LEU A 129 26.33 -46.06 -44.27
CA LEU A 129 25.96 -44.63 -44.32
C LEU A 129 24.55 -44.44 -43.70
N ASP A 130 23.59 -45.26 -44.05
CA ASP A 130 22.20 -45.22 -43.54
C ASP A 130 22.19 -45.44 -42.04
N ASP A 131 23.00 -46.34 -41.50
CA ASP A 131 23.12 -46.61 -40.06
C ASP A 131 23.63 -45.35 -39.30
N TRP A 132 24.64 -44.67 -39.86
CA TRP A 132 25.14 -43.43 -39.24
C TRP A 132 24.17 -42.26 -39.38
N ASP A 133 23.41 -42.18 -40.46
CA ASP A 133 22.36 -41.16 -40.63
C ASP A 133 21.24 -41.34 -39.63
N ALA A 134 20.82 -42.59 -39.43
CA ALA A 134 19.83 -42.94 -38.40
C ALA A 134 20.35 -42.56 -37.00
N GLN A 135 21.62 -42.85 -36.72
CA GLN A 135 22.23 -42.53 -35.41
C GLN A 135 22.28 -40.99 -35.16
N VAL A 136 22.69 -40.20 -36.16
CA VAL A 136 22.69 -38.73 -36.03
C VAL A 136 21.27 -38.22 -35.78
N THR A 137 20.29 -38.72 -36.54
CA THR A 137 18.89 -38.36 -36.43
C THR A 137 18.34 -38.69 -35.01
N LEU A 138 18.67 -39.85 -34.49
CA LEU A 138 18.29 -40.28 -33.13
C LEU A 138 18.82 -39.33 -32.07
N LEU A 139 20.13 -39.01 -32.11
CA LEU A 139 20.78 -38.11 -31.17
C LEU A 139 20.23 -36.67 -31.24
N GLN A 140 19.92 -36.20 -32.46
CA GLN A 140 19.28 -34.91 -32.63
C GLN A 140 17.89 -34.84 -31.99
N ARG A 141 17.05 -35.88 -32.21
CA ARG A 141 15.73 -35.99 -31.58
C ARG A 141 15.84 -36.05 -30.04
N GLN A 142 16.83 -36.79 -29.52
CA GLN A 142 17.11 -36.86 -28.09
C GLN A 142 17.52 -35.51 -27.52
N LEU A 143 18.36 -34.73 -28.23
CA LEU A 143 18.73 -33.41 -27.83
C LEU A 143 17.50 -32.47 -27.74
N ILE A 144 16.64 -32.46 -28.77
CA ILE A 144 15.42 -31.68 -28.78
C ILE A 144 14.50 -32.00 -27.59
N ALA A 145 14.31 -33.29 -27.32
CA ALA A 145 13.51 -33.77 -26.19
C ALA A 145 14.10 -33.32 -24.85
N GLN A 146 15.43 -33.42 -24.70
CA GLN A 146 16.15 -32.99 -23.50
C GLN A 146 16.06 -31.47 -23.31
N GLU A 147 16.29 -30.66 -24.34
CA GLU A 147 16.15 -29.21 -24.32
C GLU A 147 14.72 -28.79 -23.95
N SER A 148 13.71 -29.42 -24.54
CA SER A 148 12.29 -29.16 -24.22
C SER A 148 11.97 -29.46 -22.75
N SER A 149 12.45 -30.58 -22.21
CA SER A 149 12.24 -30.96 -20.80
C SER A 149 12.90 -29.98 -19.84
N LEU A 150 14.16 -29.60 -20.13
CA LEU A 150 14.90 -28.63 -19.31
C LEU A 150 14.27 -27.24 -19.35
N MET A 151 13.81 -26.82 -20.53
CA MET A 151 13.12 -25.52 -20.68
C MET A 151 11.81 -25.50 -19.87
N LYS A 152 11.01 -26.57 -19.91
CA LYS A 152 9.80 -26.68 -19.09
C LYS A 152 10.13 -26.62 -17.58
N SER A 153 11.18 -27.30 -17.15
CA SER A 153 11.63 -27.26 -15.75
C SER A 153 12.07 -25.84 -15.36
N THR A 154 12.86 -25.17 -16.21
CA THR A 154 13.29 -23.79 -15.98
C THR A 154 12.12 -22.82 -15.90
N ASN A 155 11.15 -22.94 -16.80
CA ASN A 155 9.94 -22.10 -16.78
C ASN A 155 9.13 -22.34 -15.50
N SER A 156 8.94 -23.59 -15.08
CA SER A 156 8.25 -23.92 -13.84
C SER A 156 8.92 -23.30 -12.62
N LEU A 157 10.25 -23.38 -12.53
CA LEU A 157 11.02 -22.76 -11.44
C LEU A 157 10.94 -21.22 -11.50
N THR A 158 10.90 -20.65 -12.71
CA THR A 158 10.71 -19.20 -12.88
C THR A 158 9.35 -18.76 -12.33
N GLU A 159 8.28 -19.47 -12.66
CA GLU A 159 6.93 -19.16 -12.15
C GLU A 159 6.83 -19.36 -10.63
N GLN A 160 7.49 -20.39 -10.09
CA GLN A 160 7.58 -20.56 -8.63
C GLN A 160 8.32 -19.37 -7.98
N GLY A 161 9.44 -18.92 -8.56
CA GLY A 161 10.18 -17.74 -8.09
C GLY A 161 9.32 -16.48 -8.13
N ASN A 162 8.60 -16.27 -9.23
CA ASN A 162 7.66 -15.14 -9.37
C ASN A 162 6.57 -15.17 -8.29
N SER A 163 6.00 -16.34 -8.02
CA SER A 163 4.99 -16.50 -6.96
C SER A 163 5.52 -16.13 -5.57
N VAL A 164 6.75 -16.55 -5.25
CA VAL A 164 7.40 -16.13 -4.00
C VAL A 164 7.71 -14.64 -3.99
N GLY A 165 8.13 -14.08 -5.13
CA GLY A 165 8.35 -12.64 -5.29
C GLY A 165 7.10 -11.80 -4.98
N ILE A 166 5.92 -12.26 -5.43
CA ILE A 166 4.64 -11.62 -5.09
C ILE A 166 4.39 -11.66 -3.56
N GLN A 167 4.70 -12.78 -2.90
CA GLN A 167 4.56 -12.88 -1.44
C GLN A 167 5.52 -11.94 -0.71
N VAL A 168 6.75 -11.73 -1.22
CA VAL A 168 7.69 -10.73 -0.69
C VAL A 168 7.07 -9.33 -0.80
N ALA A 169 6.55 -8.97 -1.98
CA ALA A 169 5.92 -7.67 -2.19
C ALA A 169 4.69 -7.44 -1.26
N GLN A 170 3.90 -8.48 -0.98
CA GLN A 170 2.80 -8.38 -0.02
C GLN A 170 3.28 -8.09 1.40
N VAL A 171 4.38 -8.71 1.83
CA VAL A 171 4.95 -8.44 3.17
C VAL A 171 5.59 -7.06 3.21
N GLU A 172 6.18 -6.59 2.11
CA GLU A 172 6.71 -5.22 2.01
C GLU A 172 5.60 -4.16 2.12
N ASP A 173 4.45 -4.37 1.48
CA ASP A 173 3.28 -3.51 1.65
C ASP A 173 2.81 -3.48 3.12
N GLN A 174 2.79 -4.64 3.78
CA GLN A 174 2.45 -4.71 5.21
C GLN A 174 3.48 -3.99 6.09
N LEU A 175 4.77 -4.07 5.77
CA LEU A 175 5.83 -3.33 6.46
C LEU A 175 5.66 -1.81 6.27
N ASN A 176 5.35 -1.36 5.06
CA ASN A 176 5.08 0.05 4.78
C ASN A 176 3.89 0.58 5.59
N LYS A 177 2.84 -0.23 5.76
CA LYS A 177 1.67 0.09 6.58
C LYS A 177 1.95 0.15 8.08
N CYS A 178 3.09 -0.36 8.54
CA CYS A 178 3.53 -0.18 9.92
C CYS A 178 4.07 1.24 10.19
N HIS A 179 4.49 1.96 9.16
CA HIS A 179 4.92 3.35 9.25
C HIS A 179 3.71 4.27 9.20
N ILE A 180 3.46 4.96 10.31
CA ILE A 180 2.29 5.85 10.45
C ILE A 180 2.67 7.21 9.92
N GLN A 181 1.94 7.69 8.90
CA GLN A 181 2.21 8.97 8.24
C GLN A 181 0.97 9.86 8.26
N SER A 182 1.18 11.18 8.23
CA SER A 182 0.08 12.11 8.03
C SER A 182 -0.34 12.14 6.55
N PRO A 183 -1.63 11.90 6.23
CA PRO A 183 -2.11 11.91 4.84
C PRO A 183 -2.24 13.33 4.27
N ILE A 184 -2.33 14.35 5.12
CA ILE A 184 -2.49 15.76 4.73
C ILE A 184 -1.54 16.65 5.51
N GLU A 185 -1.26 17.83 4.98
CA GLU A 185 -0.66 18.91 5.77
C GLU A 185 -1.72 19.53 6.68
N GLY A 186 -1.42 19.69 7.97
CA GLY A 186 -2.37 20.23 8.92
C GLY A 186 -1.86 20.20 10.35
N THR A 187 -2.75 20.56 11.27
CA THR A 187 -2.48 20.56 12.71
C THR A 187 -3.16 19.35 13.37
N VAL A 188 -2.47 18.70 14.28
CA VAL A 188 -3.05 17.60 15.09
C VAL A 188 -4.13 18.19 16.01
N LEU A 189 -5.36 17.74 15.84
CA LEU A 189 -6.52 18.23 16.61
C LEU A 189 -6.81 17.38 17.83
N ALA A 190 -6.52 16.06 17.75
CA ALA A 190 -6.71 15.15 18.87
C ALA A 190 -5.79 13.94 18.71
N LYS A 191 -5.32 13.40 19.85
CA LYS A 191 -4.55 12.16 19.93
C LYS A 191 -5.39 11.09 20.63
N TYR A 192 -5.50 9.89 20.03
CA TYR A 192 -6.35 8.79 20.53
C TYR A 192 -5.58 7.58 21.03
N ALA A 193 -4.27 7.51 20.76
CA ALA A 193 -3.43 6.39 21.17
C ALA A 193 -2.06 6.86 21.65
N GLU A 194 -1.43 6.02 22.48
CA GLU A 194 -0.10 6.29 23.03
C GLU A 194 0.90 5.21 22.62
N ALA A 195 2.18 5.61 22.55
CA ALA A 195 3.27 4.64 22.37
C ALA A 195 3.24 3.58 23.46
N GLY A 196 3.40 2.32 23.08
CA GLY A 196 3.30 1.17 23.98
C GLY A 196 1.97 0.44 23.95
N GLU A 197 0.90 1.06 23.42
CA GLU A 197 -0.39 0.41 23.25
C GLU A 197 -0.41 -0.60 22.11
N LEU A 198 -1.42 -1.47 22.10
CA LEU A 198 -1.68 -2.36 20.98
C LEU A 198 -2.55 -1.65 19.94
N ALA A 199 -2.03 -1.54 18.72
CA ALA A 199 -2.78 -1.10 17.56
C ALA A 199 -3.45 -2.30 16.88
N SER A 200 -4.69 -2.10 16.42
CA SER A 200 -5.40 -3.01 15.50
C SER A 200 -5.78 -2.25 14.25
N VAL A 201 -5.91 -2.95 13.13
CA VAL A 201 -6.33 -2.32 11.88
C VAL A 201 -7.65 -1.56 12.07
N GLY A 202 -7.67 -0.29 11.67
CA GLY A 202 -8.81 0.61 11.83
C GLY A 202 -8.90 1.33 13.19
N LYS A 203 -8.01 1.05 14.17
CA LYS A 203 -7.97 1.80 15.44
C LYS A 203 -7.54 3.25 15.15
N PRO A 204 -8.33 4.27 15.54
CA PRO A 204 -7.92 5.67 15.44
C PRO A 204 -6.66 5.93 16.25
N LEU A 205 -5.70 6.65 15.69
CA LEU A 205 -4.44 7.02 16.35
C LEU A 205 -4.41 8.52 16.69
N PHE A 206 -4.73 9.35 15.72
CA PHE A 206 -4.85 10.80 15.89
C PHE A 206 -5.75 11.40 14.82
N LYS A 207 -6.13 12.67 15.00
CA LYS A 207 -6.88 13.46 14.05
C LYS A 207 -6.03 14.65 13.61
N VAL A 208 -5.93 14.88 12.29
CA VAL A 208 -5.27 16.03 11.70
C VAL A 208 -6.29 16.87 10.92
N GLY A 209 -6.21 18.19 11.03
CA GLY A 209 -7.10 19.13 10.35
C GLY A 209 -6.35 20.28 9.68
N GLU A 210 -6.84 20.70 8.51
CA GLU A 210 -6.33 21.86 7.76
C GLU A 210 -6.94 23.13 8.33
N VAL A 211 -6.38 23.63 9.43
CA VAL A 211 -6.93 24.81 10.16
C VAL A 211 -6.59 26.15 9.51
N ASP A 212 -5.65 26.19 8.56
CA ASP A 212 -5.32 27.40 7.79
C ASP A 212 -6.42 27.75 6.76
N ARG A 213 -7.26 26.76 6.43
CA ARG A 213 -8.35 26.92 5.48
C ARG A 213 -9.62 26.32 6.08
N MET A 214 -10.46 27.19 6.62
CA MET A 214 -11.71 26.80 7.26
C MET A 214 -12.93 27.27 6.47
N TYR A 215 -14.01 26.55 6.58
CA TYR A 215 -15.32 26.91 6.06
C TYR A 215 -16.21 27.37 7.21
N LEU A 216 -16.86 28.51 7.05
CA LEU A 216 -17.92 28.93 7.97
C LEU A 216 -19.25 28.35 7.49
N ARG A 217 -19.86 27.49 8.26
CA ARG A 217 -21.22 27.02 8.02
C ARG A 217 -22.18 27.84 8.87
N ALA A 218 -22.82 28.84 8.25
CA ALA A 218 -23.77 29.70 8.90
C ALA A 218 -25.22 29.25 8.62
N TYR A 219 -26.07 29.41 9.60
CA TYR A 219 -27.49 29.14 9.51
C TYR A 219 -28.25 30.47 9.45
N ILE A 220 -28.99 30.67 8.35
CA ILE A 220 -29.79 31.86 8.10
C ILE A 220 -31.27 31.49 8.07
N THR A 221 -32.13 32.48 8.35
CA THR A 221 -33.57 32.31 8.28
C THR A 221 -34.08 32.37 6.82
N SER A 222 -35.30 31.88 6.59
CA SER A 222 -35.92 31.91 5.25
C SER A 222 -36.10 33.35 4.73
N GLU A 223 -36.27 34.33 5.61
CA GLU A 223 -36.39 35.73 5.24
C GLU A 223 -35.10 36.31 4.76
N GLN A 224 -33.97 35.98 5.43
CA GLN A 224 -32.62 36.40 5.06
C GLN A 224 -32.15 35.76 3.75
N LEU A 225 -32.61 34.52 3.45
CA LEU A 225 -32.21 33.82 2.24
C LEU A 225 -32.50 34.57 0.95
N SER A 226 -33.58 35.43 0.95
CA SER A 226 -33.93 36.24 -0.20
C SER A 226 -32.99 37.43 -0.46
N GLN A 227 -32.18 37.76 0.53
CA GLN A 227 -31.26 38.94 0.51
C GLN A 227 -29.81 38.52 0.22
N VAL A 228 -29.45 37.21 0.39
CA VAL A 228 -28.08 36.70 0.21
C VAL A 228 -27.92 36.14 -1.20
N LYS A 229 -26.80 36.49 -1.85
CA LYS A 229 -26.40 35.97 -3.18
C LYS A 229 -25.04 35.32 -3.13
N LEU A 230 -24.79 34.41 -4.05
CA LEU A 230 -23.47 33.82 -4.24
C LEU A 230 -22.44 34.92 -4.62
N GLY A 231 -21.39 35.05 -3.82
CA GLY A 231 -20.34 36.01 -4.02
C GLY A 231 -20.44 37.24 -3.14
N ASP A 232 -21.47 37.36 -2.30
CA ASP A 232 -21.58 38.44 -1.32
C ASP A 232 -20.44 38.32 -0.27
N GLU A 233 -19.89 39.46 0.14
CA GLU A 233 -18.90 39.56 1.21
C GLU A 233 -19.57 39.37 2.57
N VAL A 234 -18.95 38.57 3.42
CA VAL A 234 -19.41 38.27 4.78
C VAL A 234 -18.37 38.75 5.78
N THR A 235 -18.79 39.49 6.78
CA THR A 235 -17.94 39.85 7.92
C THR A 235 -18.17 38.87 9.06
N VAL A 236 -17.09 38.32 9.64
CA VAL A 236 -17.12 37.33 10.72
C VAL A 236 -16.44 37.90 11.97
#